data_151be70ed915334bf374c0667d32db51
#
_entry.id   151be70ed915334bf374c0667d32db51
#
_cell.length_a   1.000
_cell.length_b   1.000
_cell.length_c   1.000
_cell.angle_alpha   90.00
_cell.angle_beta   90.00
_cell.angle_gamma   90.00
#
_symmetry.space_group_name_H-M   'P 1'
#
loop_
_entity.id
_entity.type
_entity.pdbx_description
1 polymer ?
#
loop_
_entity_poly.entity_id
_entity_poly.type
_entity_poly.pdbx_seq_one_letter_code
_entity_poly.pdbx_strand_id
1 'polypeptide(L)'
;RFGQKGEGNNEFLQVFAFCNMKSDSILGVYDAYKHELREINLDKVKRGEMNFPVVFKDTLSSIKLSPTKYDAYLGLGFYESNMLSLTDNSIGSKFFFEYPYKDSREKAISNRLRGMAYQGTLCSNRSLDKFLYAVCSAPIFMLFSVNKDGIEKTYELIGGYPNYVTEETGEYRSAPMSADNKMSFTMAYATDNYIYLLYSGKNFRDAGMDAFKANVIYQLSWNGKPINKFETDYPLTNFCVSDNDDVLYALADKGEVELVQYTLK
;
A
#
# COMPACT_ATOMS: atom_id res chain seq x y z
N ARG A 1 18.40 0.62 -14.98
CA ARG A 1 18.49 0.39 -13.51
C ARG A 1 18.95 1.69 -12.86
N PHE A 2 18.33 2.10 -11.76
CA PHE A 2 18.69 3.27 -10.96
C PHE A 2 18.55 2.97 -9.48
N GLY A 3 19.28 3.75 -8.65
CA GLY A 3 19.38 3.54 -7.20
C GLY A 3 20.21 2.29 -6.86
N GLN A 4 20.77 2.30 -5.69
CA GLN A 4 21.46 1.16 -5.09
C GLN A 4 21.22 1.15 -3.58
N LYS A 5 21.54 0.05 -2.91
CA LYS A 5 21.40 -0.05 -1.46
C LYS A 5 22.53 0.69 -0.78
N GLY A 6 22.19 1.57 0.18
CA GLY A 6 23.16 2.32 0.98
C GLY A 6 22.57 3.56 1.66
N GLU A 7 23.41 4.32 2.33
CA GLU A 7 23.05 5.49 3.12
C GLU A 7 23.26 6.84 2.39
N GLY A 8 23.92 6.81 1.23
CA GLY A 8 24.21 8.01 0.43
C GLY A 8 22.96 8.72 -0.09
N ASN A 9 23.16 9.93 -0.62
CA ASN A 9 22.06 10.80 -1.07
C ASN A 9 21.16 10.21 -2.18
N ASN A 10 21.72 9.31 -3.00
CA ASN A 10 20.98 8.65 -4.10
C ASN A 10 20.84 7.15 -3.86
N GLU A 11 20.95 6.71 -2.62
CA GLU A 11 20.86 5.32 -2.19
C GLU A 11 19.66 5.13 -1.27
N PHE A 12 19.15 3.90 -1.22
CA PHE A 12 18.00 3.51 -0.41
C PHE A 12 18.39 2.38 0.54
N LEU A 13 17.91 2.43 1.78
CA LEU A 13 18.04 1.33 2.74
C LEU A 13 16.93 0.31 2.57
N GLN A 14 15.67 0.79 2.59
CA GLN A 14 14.50 -0.07 2.49
C GLN A 14 13.34 0.69 1.83
N VAL A 15 13.12 0.41 0.57
CA VAL A 15 11.96 0.94 -0.17
C VAL A 15 10.71 0.13 0.22
N PHE A 16 9.76 0.77 0.89
CA PHE A 16 8.50 0.16 1.29
C PHE A 16 7.31 0.57 0.43
N ALA A 17 7.42 1.69 -0.29
CA ALA A 17 6.34 2.14 -1.15
C ALA A 17 6.88 2.93 -2.34
N PHE A 18 6.22 2.72 -3.47
CA PHE A 18 6.17 3.68 -4.56
C PHE A 18 4.83 4.40 -4.48
N CYS A 19 4.81 5.68 -4.81
CA CYS A 19 3.58 6.46 -4.80
C CYS A 19 3.51 7.42 -5.99
N ASN A 20 2.27 7.74 -6.36
CA ASN A 20 2.01 8.79 -7.33
C ASN A 20 2.51 10.13 -6.80
N MET A 21 3.03 10.95 -7.68
CA MET A 21 3.39 12.34 -7.41
C MET A 21 2.50 13.26 -8.27
N LYS A 22 2.53 14.57 -8.03
CA LYS A 22 1.74 15.55 -8.80
C LYS A 22 2.07 15.57 -10.30
N SER A 23 3.19 15.01 -10.72
CA SER A 23 3.62 14.94 -12.12
C SER A 23 3.83 13.49 -12.55
N ASP A 24 3.41 13.13 -13.77
CA ASP A 24 3.53 11.80 -14.35
C ASP A 24 4.98 11.38 -14.63
N SER A 25 5.86 12.36 -14.81
CA SER A 25 7.29 12.10 -14.99
C SER A 25 8.05 11.91 -13.67
N ILE A 26 7.37 11.99 -12.53
CA ILE A 26 7.97 11.86 -11.21
C ILE A 26 7.39 10.65 -10.48
N LEU A 27 8.26 9.76 -10.02
CA LEU A 27 7.94 8.64 -9.13
C LEU A 27 8.33 9.02 -7.71
N GLY A 28 7.41 8.88 -6.77
CA GLY A 28 7.69 8.97 -5.34
C GLY A 28 8.24 7.62 -4.83
N VAL A 29 9.32 7.67 -4.06
CA VAL A 29 9.92 6.50 -3.41
C VAL A 29 10.07 6.78 -1.93
N TYR A 30 9.35 6.03 -1.11
CA TYR A 30 9.46 6.12 0.34
C TYR A 30 10.41 5.06 0.91
N ASP A 31 11.48 5.54 1.52
CA ASP A 31 12.42 4.72 2.28
C ASP A 31 12.04 4.76 3.77
N ALA A 32 11.44 3.70 4.26
CA ALA A 32 10.91 3.64 5.61
C ALA A 32 12.01 3.56 6.69
N TYR A 33 13.24 3.15 6.36
CA TYR A 33 14.35 3.16 7.31
C TYR A 33 15.03 4.53 7.42
N LYS A 34 15.07 5.28 6.30
CA LYS A 34 15.54 6.67 6.31
C LYS A 34 14.46 7.65 6.72
N HIS A 35 13.19 7.21 6.76
CA HIS A 35 12.02 8.06 6.94
C HIS A 35 11.96 9.21 5.93
N GLU A 36 12.30 8.91 4.66
CA GLU A 36 12.41 9.91 3.61
C GLU A 36 11.54 9.54 2.40
N LEU A 37 10.72 10.47 1.95
CA LEU A 37 10.12 10.44 0.63
C LEU A 37 11.01 11.19 -0.35
N ARG A 38 11.38 10.52 -1.42
CA ARG A 38 12.24 11.06 -2.48
C ARG A 38 11.51 11.11 -3.81
N GLU A 39 11.82 12.11 -4.60
CA GLU A 39 11.36 12.22 -5.97
C GLU A 39 12.39 11.63 -6.94
N ILE A 40 11.91 10.79 -7.86
CA ILE A 40 12.70 10.28 -8.98
C ILE A 40 12.10 10.83 -10.26
N ASN A 41 12.79 11.77 -10.90
CA ASN A 41 12.41 12.26 -12.20
C ASN A 41 12.82 11.26 -13.28
N LEU A 42 11.84 10.58 -13.88
CA LEU A 42 12.05 9.48 -14.83
C LEU A 42 12.74 9.94 -16.11
N ASP A 43 12.52 11.18 -16.57
CA ASP A 43 13.17 11.70 -17.76
C ASP A 43 14.64 12.04 -17.51
N LYS A 44 14.97 12.53 -16.30
CA LYS A 44 16.37 12.69 -15.88
C LYS A 44 17.10 11.36 -15.80
N VAL A 45 16.46 10.36 -15.17
CA VAL A 45 17.04 8.99 -15.08
C VAL A 45 17.30 8.39 -16.45
N LYS A 46 16.39 8.56 -17.43
CA LYS A 46 16.61 8.12 -18.82
C LYS A 46 17.84 8.77 -19.48
N ARG A 47 18.20 9.99 -19.08
CA ARG A 47 19.41 10.70 -19.52
C ARG A 47 20.65 10.39 -18.69
N GLY A 48 20.55 9.49 -17.69
CA GLY A 48 21.66 9.13 -16.80
C GLY A 48 21.88 10.08 -15.63
N GLU A 49 20.97 11.04 -15.40
CA GLU A 49 21.06 11.99 -14.30
C GLU A 49 20.45 11.34 -13.03
N MET A 50 21.30 10.97 -12.08
CA MET A 50 20.88 10.31 -10.83
C MET A 50 20.87 11.33 -9.68
N ASN A 51 19.76 12.04 -9.51
CA ASN A 51 19.54 12.94 -8.39
C ASN A 51 18.13 12.70 -7.83
N PHE A 52 18.05 12.26 -6.57
CA PHE A 52 16.80 11.86 -5.90
C PHE A 52 16.57 12.73 -4.67
N PRO A 53 16.08 13.96 -4.83
CA PRO A 53 15.88 14.89 -3.73
C PRO A 53 14.88 14.34 -2.72
N VAL A 54 15.15 14.59 -1.44
CA VAL A 54 14.21 14.37 -0.34
C VAL A 54 13.20 15.50 -0.38
N VAL A 55 11.91 15.15 -0.55
CA VAL A 55 10.81 16.12 -0.59
C VAL A 55 10.01 16.15 0.71
N PHE A 56 10.12 15.07 1.51
CA PHE A 56 9.52 15.02 2.82
C PHE A 56 10.32 14.11 3.75
N LYS A 57 10.50 14.56 5.02
CA LYS A 57 11.04 13.74 6.10
C LYS A 57 9.94 13.37 7.07
N ASP A 58 9.67 12.07 7.16
CA ASP A 58 8.64 11.55 8.03
C ASP A 58 9.15 11.39 9.47
N THR A 59 8.62 12.17 10.39
CA THR A 59 8.95 12.11 11.82
C THR A 59 8.08 11.12 12.60
N LEU A 60 7.08 10.52 11.94
CA LEU A 60 6.10 9.62 12.58
C LEU A 60 6.41 8.14 12.38
N SER A 61 7.45 7.83 11.61
CA SER A 61 7.84 6.44 11.28
C SER A 61 6.70 5.65 10.61
N SER A 62 6.09 6.24 9.59
CA SER A 62 5.08 5.56 8.76
C SER A 62 5.69 4.34 8.06
N ILE A 63 4.88 3.32 7.77
CA ILE A 63 5.27 2.17 6.93
C ILE A 63 4.97 2.41 5.45
N LYS A 64 3.97 3.24 5.16
CA LYS A 64 3.64 3.72 3.81
C LYS A 64 3.41 5.22 3.89
N LEU A 65 3.81 5.93 2.84
CA LEU A 65 3.64 7.36 2.74
C LEU A 65 3.27 7.75 1.31
N SER A 66 2.35 8.68 1.15
CA SER A 66 1.93 9.20 -0.14
C SER A 66 1.64 10.69 -0.02
N PRO A 67 2.02 11.52 -1.00
CA PRO A 67 1.56 12.90 -1.04
C PRO A 67 0.05 12.97 -1.29
N THR A 68 -0.54 14.10 -0.95
CA THR A 68 -1.92 14.43 -1.25
C THR A 68 -2.02 15.63 -2.20
N LYS A 69 -3.18 15.84 -2.76
CA LYS A 69 -3.49 17.02 -3.59
C LYS A 69 -3.29 18.37 -2.85
N TYR A 70 -3.36 18.35 -1.51
CA TYR A 70 -3.43 19.53 -0.65
C TYR A 70 -2.11 19.89 0.05
N ASP A 71 -0.97 19.52 -0.54
CA ASP A 71 0.38 19.77 0.01
C ASP A 71 0.64 19.15 1.39
N ALA A 72 -0.13 18.13 1.72
CA ALA A 72 0.04 17.30 2.90
C ALA A 72 0.42 15.87 2.51
N TYR A 73 0.91 15.09 3.46
CA TYR A 73 1.33 13.70 3.28
C TYR A 73 0.46 12.78 4.10
N LEU A 74 -0.13 11.78 3.45
CA LEU A 74 -0.86 10.71 4.10
C LEU A 74 0.10 9.58 4.47
N GLY A 75 0.21 9.29 5.76
CA GLY A 75 0.97 8.17 6.29
C GLY A 75 0.05 7.04 6.77
N LEU A 76 0.44 5.79 6.50
CA LEU A 76 -0.08 4.59 7.15
C LEU A 76 1.01 4.07 8.07
N GLY A 77 0.72 3.86 9.34
CA GLY A 77 1.73 3.46 10.31
C GLY A 77 1.16 2.73 11.53
N PHE A 78 2.05 2.17 12.34
CA PHE A 78 1.70 1.54 13.62
C PHE A 78 1.69 2.59 14.73
N TYR A 79 0.82 3.61 14.57
CA TYR A 79 0.71 4.67 15.56
C TYR A 79 -0.04 4.18 16.81
N GLU A 80 0.14 4.90 17.93
CA GLU A 80 -0.38 4.45 19.22
C GLU A 80 -1.90 4.24 19.22
N SER A 81 -2.66 5.17 18.66
CA SER A 81 -4.12 5.13 18.69
C SER A 81 -4.79 5.10 17.32
N ASN A 82 -4.03 5.27 16.23
CA ASN A 82 -4.59 5.47 14.90
C ASN A 82 -3.79 4.71 13.83
N MET A 83 -4.39 4.53 12.66
CA MET A 83 -3.75 3.89 11.51
C MET A 83 -3.25 4.88 10.48
N LEU A 84 -3.89 6.02 10.33
CA LEU A 84 -3.53 7.04 9.36
C LEU A 84 -3.08 8.33 10.04
N SER A 85 -2.10 9.00 9.43
CA SER A 85 -1.70 10.36 9.73
C SER A 85 -1.86 11.23 8.49
N LEU A 86 -2.22 12.49 8.69
CA LEU A 86 -2.15 13.53 7.66
C LEU A 86 -1.22 14.60 8.19
N THR A 87 -0.06 14.75 7.57
CA THR A 87 0.99 15.67 8.00
C THR A 87 1.13 16.80 6.99
N ASP A 88 0.94 18.00 7.47
CA ASP A 88 1.24 19.25 6.77
C ASP A 88 2.46 19.89 7.43
N ASN A 89 3.43 20.35 6.62
CA ASN A 89 4.69 20.91 7.12
C ASN A 89 4.51 22.21 7.94
N SER A 90 3.37 22.88 7.78
CA SER A 90 3.08 24.15 8.44
C SER A 90 2.17 24.01 9.67
N ILE A 91 1.27 23.01 9.69
CA ILE A 91 0.21 22.86 10.70
C ILE A 91 0.54 21.69 11.66
N GLY A 92 1.38 20.74 11.22
CA GLY A 92 1.70 19.53 11.97
C GLY A 92 0.87 18.32 11.54
N SER A 93 0.72 17.34 12.42
CA SER A 93 0.10 16.05 12.10
C SER A 93 -1.24 15.88 12.80
N LYS A 94 -2.22 15.40 12.05
CA LYS A 94 -3.52 14.92 12.56
C LYS A 94 -3.59 13.41 12.36
N PHE A 95 -4.28 12.69 13.27
CA PHE A 95 -4.39 11.24 13.22
C PHE A 95 -5.85 10.82 13.04
N PHE A 96 -6.06 9.74 12.27
CA PHE A 96 -7.39 9.29 11.87
C PHE A 96 -7.49 7.78 11.96
N PHE A 97 -8.68 7.32 12.37
CA PHE A 97 -9.12 5.93 12.43
C PHE A 97 -8.16 5.00 13.19
N GLU A 98 -8.70 4.08 13.91
CA GLU A 98 -7.96 2.95 14.47
C GLU A 98 -8.00 1.75 13.50
N TYR A 99 -7.06 0.83 13.65
CA TYR A 99 -7.12 -0.44 12.92
C TYR A 99 -8.39 -1.21 13.29
N PRO A 100 -8.99 -1.96 12.35
CA PRO A 100 -10.14 -2.80 12.62
C PRO A 100 -9.90 -3.77 13.77
N TYR A 101 -10.97 -4.23 14.36
CA TYR A 101 -10.97 -5.30 15.35
C TYR A 101 -12.28 -6.10 15.22
N LYS A 102 -12.19 -7.39 15.49
CA LYS A 102 -13.32 -8.30 15.32
C LYS A 102 -14.28 -8.29 16.52
N ASP A 103 -13.74 -8.11 17.74
CA ASP A 103 -14.50 -8.16 18.99
C ASP A 103 -13.83 -7.33 20.11
N SER A 104 -14.43 -7.33 21.29
CA SER A 104 -13.93 -6.58 22.45
C SER A 104 -12.57 -7.06 22.96
N ARG A 105 -12.21 -8.34 22.75
CA ARG A 105 -10.91 -8.90 23.16
C ARG A 105 -9.81 -8.34 22.23
N GLU A 106 -10.06 -8.36 20.94
CA GLU A 106 -9.12 -7.78 19.97
C GLU A 106 -9.03 -6.26 20.11
N LYS A 107 -10.13 -5.58 20.46
CA LYS A 107 -10.12 -4.14 20.77
C LYS A 107 -9.20 -3.80 21.94
N ALA A 108 -9.05 -4.69 22.91
CA ALA A 108 -8.15 -4.51 24.05
C ALA A 108 -6.65 -4.62 23.67
N ILE A 109 -6.33 -5.20 22.51
CA ILE A 109 -4.97 -5.19 21.94
C ILE A 109 -4.67 -3.76 21.48
N SER A 110 -3.47 -3.27 21.76
CA SER A 110 -3.07 -1.92 21.32
C SER A 110 -3.22 -1.74 19.80
N ASN A 111 -3.62 -0.54 19.38
CA ASN A 111 -3.77 -0.22 17.96
C ASN A 111 -2.50 -0.51 17.16
N ARG A 112 -1.34 -0.25 17.75
CA ARG A 112 -0.02 -0.53 17.17
C ARG A 112 0.19 -2.01 16.85
N LEU A 113 -0.13 -2.91 17.78
CA LEU A 113 -0.01 -4.36 17.57
C LEU A 113 -1.03 -4.88 16.56
N ARG A 114 -2.29 -4.39 16.62
CA ARG A 114 -3.27 -4.70 15.58
C ARG A 114 -2.74 -4.31 14.20
N GLY A 115 -2.17 -3.12 14.06
CA GLY A 115 -1.58 -2.66 12.81
C GLY A 115 -0.56 -3.64 12.22
N MET A 116 0.24 -4.30 13.05
CA MET A 116 1.21 -5.30 12.60
C MET A 116 0.54 -6.53 11.96
N ALA A 117 -0.66 -6.93 12.40
CA ALA A 117 -1.43 -8.02 11.82
C ALA A 117 -2.26 -7.59 10.59
N TYR A 118 -2.60 -6.31 10.51
CA TYR A 118 -3.43 -5.74 9.43
C TYR A 118 -2.59 -5.06 8.34
N GLN A 119 -1.34 -5.47 8.14
CA GLN A 119 -0.49 -4.90 7.09
C GLN A 119 -1.11 -5.07 5.70
N GLY A 120 -0.90 -4.06 4.85
CA GLY A 120 -1.48 -4.04 3.51
C GLY A 120 -0.90 -2.97 2.60
N THR A 121 -1.57 -2.76 1.49
CA THR A 121 -1.22 -1.75 0.49
C THR A 121 -1.98 -0.45 0.77
N LEU A 122 -1.29 0.67 0.72
CA LEU A 122 -1.88 2.01 0.61
C LEU A 122 -1.51 2.57 -0.76
N CYS A 123 -2.50 2.96 -1.54
CA CYS A 123 -2.28 3.64 -2.81
C CYS A 123 -3.30 4.75 -3.03
N SER A 124 -2.93 5.73 -3.85
CA SER A 124 -3.79 6.85 -4.22
C SER A 124 -4.30 6.71 -5.65
N ASN A 125 -5.40 7.40 -5.97
CA ASN A 125 -5.71 7.74 -7.34
C ASN A 125 -4.66 8.72 -7.90
N ARG A 126 -4.73 8.99 -9.20
CA ARG A 126 -3.79 9.89 -9.88
C ARG A 126 -3.91 11.34 -9.39
N SER A 127 -5.14 11.76 -9.10
CA SER A 127 -5.47 13.11 -8.58
C SER A 127 -5.05 13.32 -7.12
N LEU A 128 -4.56 12.32 -6.40
CA LEU A 128 -4.06 12.38 -5.02
C LEU A 128 -5.09 12.88 -3.99
N ASP A 129 -6.38 12.64 -4.24
CA ASP A 129 -7.47 13.03 -3.36
C ASP A 129 -8.31 11.85 -2.87
N LYS A 130 -8.13 10.65 -3.47
CA LYS A 130 -8.74 9.40 -3.03
C LYS A 130 -7.67 8.36 -2.74
N PHE A 131 -7.89 7.58 -1.70
CA PHE A 131 -6.94 6.59 -1.21
C PHE A 131 -7.62 5.26 -0.94
N LEU A 132 -6.92 4.20 -1.28
CA LEU A 132 -7.28 2.81 -0.99
C LEU A 132 -6.28 2.24 0.00
N TYR A 133 -6.79 1.66 1.09
CA TYR A 133 -6.05 0.75 1.95
C TYR A 133 -6.65 -0.64 1.84
N ALA A 134 -5.82 -1.64 1.50
CA ALA A 134 -6.25 -3.04 1.34
C ALA A 134 -5.35 -3.97 2.15
N VAL A 135 -5.94 -4.77 3.02
CA VAL A 135 -5.23 -5.67 3.93
C VAL A 135 -4.83 -6.96 3.22
N CYS A 136 -3.58 -7.39 3.42
CA CYS A 136 -3.07 -8.59 2.78
C CYS A 136 -3.59 -9.89 3.45
N SER A 137 -3.71 -9.91 4.76
CA SER A 137 -4.02 -11.09 5.58
C SER A 137 -5.51 -11.33 5.82
N ALA A 138 -6.40 -10.48 5.31
CA ALA A 138 -7.85 -10.58 5.47
C ALA A 138 -8.57 -9.84 4.32
N PRO A 139 -9.82 -10.23 3.99
CA PRO A 139 -10.59 -9.55 2.94
C PRO A 139 -11.17 -8.22 3.48
N ILE A 140 -10.28 -7.28 3.75
CA ILE A 140 -10.60 -5.94 4.27
C ILE A 140 -10.01 -4.91 3.32
N PHE A 141 -10.83 -3.95 2.90
CA PHE A 141 -10.32 -2.74 2.28
C PHE A 141 -11.16 -1.53 2.69
N MET A 142 -10.53 -0.37 2.67
CA MET A 142 -11.14 0.92 3.02
C MET A 142 -10.80 1.94 1.96
N LEU A 143 -11.78 2.78 1.64
CA LEU A 143 -11.64 3.90 0.73
C LEU A 143 -11.76 5.20 1.51
N PHE A 144 -10.90 6.14 1.18
CA PHE A 144 -10.84 7.44 1.83
C PHE A 144 -10.84 8.56 0.80
N SER A 145 -11.45 9.67 1.13
CA SER A 145 -11.20 10.96 0.49
C SER A 145 -10.40 11.85 1.43
N VAL A 146 -9.46 12.59 0.84
CA VAL A 146 -8.69 13.61 1.56
C VAL A 146 -9.16 14.98 1.10
N ASN A 147 -9.38 15.87 2.03
CA ASN A 147 -9.70 17.26 1.79
C ASN A 147 -8.80 18.17 2.66
N LYS A 148 -9.00 19.49 2.61
CA LYS A 148 -8.20 20.46 3.38
C LYS A 148 -8.36 20.30 4.89
N ASP A 149 -9.48 19.75 5.35
CA ASP A 149 -9.82 19.65 6.76
C ASP A 149 -9.39 18.31 7.39
N GLY A 150 -9.19 17.27 6.55
CA GLY A 150 -8.79 15.96 7.02
C GLY A 150 -9.08 14.82 6.05
N ILE A 151 -9.33 13.64 6.64
CA ILE A 151 -9.60 12.39 5.93
C ILE A 151 -11.01 11.91 6.27
N GLU A 152 -11.78 11.58 5.25
CA GLU A 152 -13.09 10.95 5.37
C GLU A 152 -13.04 9.51 4.84
N LYS A 153 -13.55 8.54 5.61
CA LYS A 153 -13.72 7.16 5.14
C LYS A 153 -15.03 7.08 4.35
N THR A 154 -14.91 6.85 3.03
CA THR A 154 -16.06 6.85 2.11
C THR A 154 -16.66 5.47 1.93
N TYR A 155 -15.86 4.41 2.16
CA TYR A 155 -16.32 3.03 2.08
C TYR A 155 -15.45 2.10 2.93
N GLU A 156 -16.03 1.00 3.39
CA GLU A 156 -15.32 -0.05 4.10
C GLU A 156 -15.96 -1.41 3.78
N LEU A 157 -15.12 -2.39 3.48
CA LEU A 157 -15.51 -3.79 3.42
C LEU A 157 -14.70 -4.56 4.46
N ILE A 158 -15.39 -5.30 5.33
CA ILE A 158 -14.80 -6.25 6.27
C ILE A 158 -15.45 -7.61 6.03
N GLY A 159 -14.82 -8.43 5.18
CA GLY A 159 -15.28 -9.79 4.86
C GLY A 159 -14.73 -10.87 5.80
N GLY A 160 -13.86 -10.52 6.71
CA GLY A 160 -13.23 -11.40 7.70
C GLY A 160 -12.07 -10.70 8.40
N TYR A 161 -11.44 -11.38 9.35
CA TYR A 161 -10.37 -10.83 10.17
C TYR A 161 -9.14 -11.73 10.14
N PRO A 162 -7.90 -11.18 10.24
CA PRO A 162 -6.70 -12.00 10.34
C PRO A 162 -6.70 -12.80 11.64
N ASN A 163 -6.14 -14.01 11.60
CA ASN A 163 -5.85 -14.79 12.78
C ASN A 163 -4.37 -14.61 13.15
N TYR A 164 -4.12 -14.06 14.33
CA TYR A 164 -2.78 -13.75 14.82
C TYR A 164 -2.72 -13.86 16.34
N VAL A 165 -1.52 -13.90 16.87
CA VAL A 165 -1.23 -13.78 18.30
C VAL A 165 -0.37 -12.55 18.51
N THR A 166 -0.42 -11.95 19.70
CA THR A 166 0.45 -10.83 20.05
C THR A 166 1.53 -11.25 21.01
N GLU A 167 2.75 -10.78 20.80
CA GLU A 167 3.88 -11.00 21.67
C GLU A 167 4.47 -9.64 22.06
N GLU A 168 4.58 -9.40 23.36
CA GLU A 168 5.25 -8.23 23.93
C GLU A 168 6.22 -8.73 25.01
N THR A 169 7.53 -8.48 24.80
CA THR A 169 8.57 -8.82 25.77
C THR A 169 9.60 -7.69 25.79
N GLY A 170 9.55 -6.84 26.79
CA GLY A 170 10.39 -5.65 26.88
C GLY A 170 10.09 -4.67 25.74
N GLU A 171 11.10 -4.37 24.93
CA GLU A 171 10.94 -3.51 23.74
C GLU A 171 10.48 -4.27 22.48
N TYR A 172 10.53 -5.60 22.50
CA TYR A 172 10.11 -6.43 21.39
C TYR A 172 8.61 -6.52 21.33
N ARG A 173 8.06 -6.20 20.16
CA ARG A 173 6.62 -6.27 19.86
C ARG A 173 6.42 -6.92 18.52
N SER A 174 5.57 -7.93 18.46
CA SER A 174 5.17 -8.57 17.22
C SER A 174 3.72 -9.04 17.25
N ALA A 175 3.17 -9.27 16.08
CA ALA A 175 1.85 -9.86 15.88
C ALA A 175 1.94 -10.93 14.78
N PRO A 176 2.62 -12.07 15.05
CA PRO A 176 2.78 -13.12 14.05
C PRO A 176 1.42 -13.68 13.63
N MET A 177 1.22 -13.77 12.33
CA MET A 177 0.01 -14.32 11.74
C MET A 177 0.07 -15.85 11.71
N SER A 178 -1.10 -16.50 11.85
CA SER A 178 -1.23 -17.92 11.61
C SER A 178 -0.90 -18.27 10.16
N ALA A 179 -0.19 -19.38 9.96
CA ALA A 179 0.09 -19.90 8.61
C ALA A 179 -1.18 -20.34 7.86
N ASP A 180 -2.29 -20.51 8.58
CA ASP A 180 -3.61 -20.85 8.02
C ASP A 180 -4.40 -19.62 7.53
N ASN A 181 -3.91 -18.41 7.79
CA ASN A 181 -4.53 -17.20 7.24
C ASN A 181 -4.55 -17.26 5.72
N LYS A 182 -5.74 -17.05 5.16
CA LYS A 182 -5.87 -16.84 3.72
C LYS A 182 -5.38 -15.45 3.37
N MET A 183 -4.34 -15.39 2.54
CA MET A 183 -3.90 -14.15 1.93
C MET A 183 -5.03 -13.62 1.06
N SER A 184 -5.35 -12.36 1.24
CA SER A 184 -6.45 -11.72 0.53
C SER A 184 -5.91 -10.79 -0.57
N PHE A 185 -5.77 -9.51 -0.28
CA PHE A 185 -5.33 -8.54 -1.26
C PHE A 185 -3.82 -8.38 -1.22
N THR A 186 -3.11 -9.24 -1.97
CA THR A 186 -1.64 -9.27 -1.98
C THR A 186 -1.03 -8.03 -2.62
N MET A 187 -1.75 -7.38 -3.51
CA MET A 187 -1.41 -6.10 -4.12
C MET A 187 -2.68 -5.31 -4.44
N ALA A 188 -2.59 -4.00 -4.43
CA ALA A 188 -3.65 -3.11 -4.87
C ALA A 188 -3.10 -1.95 -5.70
N TYR A 189 -3.87 -1.48 -6.66
CA TYR A 189 -3.58 -0.33 -7.50
C TYR A 189 -4.83 0.52 -7.69
N ALA A 190 -4.66 1.81 -8.00
CA ALA A 190 -5.79 2.69 -8.23
C ALA A 190 -5.49 3.70 -9.34
N THR A 191 -6.51 3.95 -10.16
CA THR A 191 -6.60 5.04 -11.13
C THR A 191 -7.60 6.09 -10.64
N ASP A 192 -7.83 7.14 -11.40
CA ASP A 192 -8.91 8.10 -11.07
C ASP A 192 -10.30 7.49 -11.16
N ASN A 193 -10.48 6.45 -11.99
CA ASN A 193 -11.78 5.84 -12.24
C ASN A 193 -12.05 4.62 -11.35
N TYR A 194 -11.05 3.76 -11.13
CA TYR A 194 -11.23 2.45 -10.52
C TYR A 194 -10.15 2.11 -9.51
N ILE A 195 -10.45 1.12 -8.68
CA ILE A 195 -9.50 0.40 -7.83
C ILE A 195 -9.38 -1.04 -8.30
N TYR A 196 -8.18 -1.60 -8.16
CA TYR A 196 -7.82 -2.95 -8.57
C TYR A 196 -7.21 -3.70 -7.41
N LEU A 197 -7.73 -4.88 -7.09
CA LEU A 197 -7.31 -5.70 -5.96
C LEU A 197 -6.86 -7.07 -6.46
N LEU A 198 -5.59 -7.39 -6.33
CA LEU A 198 -5.04 -8.73 -6.64
C LEU A 198 -5.33 -9.67 -5.47
N TYR A 199 -6.21 -10.64 -5.69
CA TYR A 199 -6.74 -11.53 -4.67
C TYR A 199 -6.15 -12.93 -4.79
N SER A 200 -5.57 -13.46 -3.70
CA SER A 200 -4.96 -14.78 -3.64
C SER A 200 -5.93 -15.88 -3.16
N GLY A 201 -6.51 -15.75 -1.99
CA GLY A 201 -7.34 -16.78 -1.34
C GLY A 201 -6.56 -18.00 -0.83
N LYS A 202 -5.24 -18.08 -1.02
CA LYS A 202 -4.35 -19.16 -0.58
C LYS A 202 -3.83 -18.88 0.83
N ASN A 203 -3.45 -19.91 1.57
CA ASN A 203 -2.76 -19.75 2.85
C ASN A 203 -1.28 -20.16 2.75
N PHE A 204 -0.49 -19.72 3.72
CA PHE A 204 0.95 -19.99 3.73
C PHE A 204 1.27 -21.47 4.06
N ARG A 205 0.43 -22.15 4.84
CA ARG A 205 0.64 -23.57 5.21
C ARG A 205 0.65 -24.48 3.98
N ASP A 206 -0.29 -24.27 3.06
CA ASP A 206 -0.47 -25.12 1.88
C ASP A 206 0.35 -24.67 0.68
N ALA A 207 0.52 -23.37 0.52
CA ALA A 207 1.12 -22.77 -0.67
C ALA A 207 2.51 -22.14 -0.44
N GLY A 208 2.99 -22.04 0.81
CA GLY A 208 4.25 -21.35 1.10
C GLY A 208 4.26 -19.92 0.55
N MET A 209 5.34 -19.53 -0.10
CA MET A 209 5.48 -18.19 -0.71
C MET A 209 4.52 -17.95 -1.88
N ASP A 210 3.96 -19.01 -2.49
CA ASP A 210 2.97 -18.85 -3.56
C ASP A 210 1.61 -18.32 -3.05
N ALA A 211 1.42 -18.26 -1.73
CA ALA A 211 0.28 -17.58 -1.14
C ALA A 211 0.26 -16.07 -1.45
N PHE A 212 1.41 -15.47 -1.73
CA PHE A 212 1.54 -14.05 -2.10
C PHE A 212 1.38 -13.78 -3.61
N LYS A 213 1.21 -14.83 -4.41
CA LYS A 213 0.98 -14.74 -5.86
C LYS A 213 -0.47 -15.06 -6.18
N ALA A 214 -1.06 -14.34 -7.11
CA ALA A 214 -2.47 -14.49 -7.44
C ALA A 214 -2.77 -14.31 -8.93
N ASN A 215 -3.89 -14.90 -9.38
CA ASN A 215 -4.35 -14.82 -10.77
C ASN A 215 -5.64 -14.00 -10.90
N VAL A 216 -6.24 -13.58 -9.80
CA VAL A 216 -7.55 -12.91 -9.80
C VAL A 216 -7.38 -11.44 -9.44
N ILE A 217 -7.89 -10.56 -10.29
CA ILE A 217 -7.96 -9.12 -10.03
C ILE A 217 -9.42 -8.69 -10.01
N TYR A 218 -9.85 -8.11 -8.91
CA TYR A 218 -11.15 -7.45 -8.82
C TYR A 218 -11.00 -5.97 -9.18
N GLN A 219 -11.82 -5.49 -10.10
CA GLN A 219 -11.98 -4.07 -10.41
C GLN A 219 -13.25 -3.55 -9.74
N LEU A 220 -13.11 -2.48 -8.96
CA LEU A 220 -14.21 -1.83 -8.28
C LEU A 220 -14.20 -0.32 -8.57
N SER A 221 -15.35 0.30 -8.43
CA SER A 221 -15.45 1.77 -8.43
C SER A 221 -15.06 2.35 -7.07
N TRP A 222 -14.82 3.65 -7.00
CA TRP A 222 -14.48 4.36 -5.77
C TRP A 222 -15.60 4.44 -4.71
N ASN A 223 -16.76 3.88 -4.98
CA ASN A 223 -17.82 3.67 -3.98
C ASN A 223 -17.95 2.19 -3.56
N GLY A 224 -16.92 1.37 -3.87
CA GLY A 224 -16.84 -0.03 -3.46
C GLY A 224 -17.68 -1.00 -4.31
N LYS A 225 -18.36 -0.53 -5.38
CA LYS A 225 -19.19 -1.40 -6.25
C LYS A 225 -18.30 -2.24 -7.16
N PRO A 226 -18.44 -3.58 -7.17
CA PRO A 226 -17.75 -4.44 -8.13
C PRO A 226 -18.12 -4.08 -9.58
N ILE A 227 -17.14 -4.03 -10.46
CA ILE A 227 -17.28 -3.73 -11.89
C ILE A 227 -16.92 -4.96 -12.72
N ASN A 228 -15.67 -5.45 -12.55
CA ASN A 228 -15.16 -6.61 -13.28
C ASN A 228 -14.36 -7.55 -12.38
N LYS A 229 -14.18 -8.77 -12.85
CA LYS A 229 -13.21 -9.75 -12.35
C LYS A 229 -12.37 -10.21 -13.53
N PHE A 230 -11.07 -10.02 -13.45
CA PHE A 230 -10.11 -10.50 -14.43
C PHE A 230 -9.39 -11.72 -13.90
N GLU A 231 -9.09 -12.68 -14.77
CA GLU A 231 -8.26 -13.84 -14.45
C GLU A 231 -7.08 -13.85 -15.43
N THR A 232 -5.87 -14.05 -14.89
CA THR A 232 -4.64 -14.08 -15.68
C THR A 232 -4.12 -15.51 -15.85
N ASP A 233 -3.42 -15.77 -16.95
CA ASP A 233 -2.87 -17.10 -17.27
C ASP A 233 -1.77 -17.51 -16.27
N TYR A 234 -1.04 -16.53 -15.74
CA TYR A 234 0.08 -16.73 -14.82
C TYR A 234 -0.16 -16.01 -13.51
N PRO A 235 0.35 -16.55 -12.39
CA PRO A 235 0.30 -15.86 -11.10
C PRO A 235 1.10 -14.55 -11.14
N LEU A 236 0.50 -13.48 -10.65
CA LEU A 236 1.10 -12.17 -10.57
C LEU A 236 1.63 -11.91 -9.15
N THR A 237 2.77 -11.23 -9.07
CA THR A 237 3.34 -10.74 -7.81
C THR A 237 3.10 -9.24 -7.62
N ASN A 238 3.03 -8.49 -8.72
CA ASN A 238 2.82 -7.05 -8.73
C ASN A 238 2.19 -6.61 -10.05
N PHE A 239 1.50 -5.47 -10.05
CA PHE A 239 0.92 -4.92 -11.26
C PHE A 239 0.70 -3.40 -11.15
N CYS A 240 0.49 -2.76 -12.29
CA CYS A 240 -0.07 -1.42 -12.42
C CYS A 240 -1.02 -1.37 -13.62
N VAL A 241 -1.86 -0.35 -13.66
CA VAL A 241 -2.84 -0.14 -14.73
C VAL A 241 -2.60 1.23 -15.35
N SER A 242 -2.80 1.33 -16.66
CA SER A 242 -2.73 2.59 -17.41
C SER A 242 -3.82 3.56 -16.93
N ASP A 243 -3.57 4.87 -17.07
CA ASP A 243 -4.48 5.91 -16.57
C ASP A 243 -5.87 5.88 -17.24
N ASN A 244 -5.97 5.33 -18.44
CA ASN A 244 -7.22 5.12 -19.17
C ASN A 244 -7.89 3.75 -18.93
N ASP A 245 -7.34 2.97 -17.98
CA ASP A 245 -7.89 1.67 -17.53
C ASP A 245 -8.00 0.58 -18.63
N ASP A 246 -7.22 0.67 -19.70
CA ASP A 246 -7.28 -0.27 -20.83
C ASP A 246 -6.15 -1.31 -20.86
N VAL A 247 -5.05 -1.04 -20.15
CA VAL A 247 -3.85 -1.91 -20.12
C VAL A 247 -3.41 -2.16 -18.69
N LEU A 248 -3.12 -3.41 -18.39
CA LEU A 248 -2.47 -3.85 -17.16
C LEU A 248 -1.06 -4.34 -17.48
N TYR A 249 -0.07 -3.80 -16.78
CA TYR A 249 1.31 -4.29 -16.78
C TYR A 249 1.56 -5.03 -15.48
N ALA A 250 2.17 -6.21 -15.56
CA ALA A 250 2.36 -7.02 -14.36
C ALA A 250 3.70 -7.77 -14.36
N LEU A 251 4.15 -8.11 -13.16
CA LEU A 251 5.22 -9.07 -12.94
C LEU A 251 4.58 -10.45 -12.73
N ALA A 252 4.69 -11.31 -13.75
CA ALA A 252 4.12 -12.65 -13.76
C ALA A 252 5.19 -13.69 -13.43
N ASP A 253 4.81 -14.72 -12.67
CA ASP A 253 5.66 -15.89 -12.41
C ASP A 253 5.40 -16.95 -13.48
N LYS A 254 6.38 -17.12 -14.36
CA LYS A 254 6.43 -18.16 -15.41
C LYS A 254 7.55 -19.17 -15.16
N GLY A 255 7.93 -19.39 -13.88
CA GLY A 255 9.16 -20.07 -13.49
C GLY A 255 10.29 -19.07 -13.23
N GLU A 256 10.29 -17.97 -13.96
CA GLU A 256 11.04 -16.74 -13.69
C GLU A 256 10.06 -15.56 -13.72
N VAL A 257 10.45 -14.44 -13.07
CA VAL A 257 9.61 -13.22 -13.05
C VAL A 257 9.77 -12.49 -14.37
N GLU A 258 8.68 -12.37 -15.13
CA GLU A 258 8.64 -11.66 -16.40
C GLU A 258 7.66 -10.48 -16.33
N LEU A 259 8.00 -9.40 -17.06
CA LEU A 259 7.08 -8.30 -17.32
C LEU A 259 6.11 -8.71 -18.43
N VAL A 260 4.83 -8.67 -18.13
CA VAL A 260 3.74 -9.01 -19.06
C VAL A 260 2.75 -7.87 -19.20
N GLN A 261 2.00 -7.87 -20.28
CA GLN A 261 0.94 -6.90 -20.56
C GLN A 261 -0.36 -7.62 -20.88
N TYR A 262 -1.46 -7.14 -20.30
CA TYR A 262 -2.82 -7.59 -20.59
C TYR A 262 -3.68 -6.40 -21.02
N THR A 263 -4.58 -6.62 -21.99
CA THR A 263 -5.62 -5.65 -22.34
C THR A 263 -6.83 -5.90 -21.46
N LEU A 264 -7.27 -4.87 -20.76
CA LEU A 264 -8.48 -4.89 -19.93
C LEU A 264 -9.69 -4.58 -20.84
N LYS A 265 -10.64 -5.50 -20.96
CA LYS A 265 -11.85 -5.34 -21.78
C LYS A 265 -13.08 -5.58 -20.94
#